data_e0bf16bef5d6442b5a45fa90224fd104
#
_entry.id   e0bf16bef5d6442b5a45fa90224fd104
#
_cell.length_a   1.000
_cell.length_b   1.000
_cell.length_c   1.000
_cell.angle_alpha   90.00
_cell.angle_beta   90.00
_cell.angle_gamma   90.00
#
_symmetry.space_group_name_H-M   'P 1'
#
loop_
_entity.id
_entity.type
_entity.pdbx_description
1 polymer ?
#
loop_
_entity_poly.entity_id
_entity_poly.type
_entity_poly.pdbx_seq_one_letter_code
_entity_poly.pdbx_strand_id
1 'polypeptide(L)'
;MNELVVALGWTGMFGALALGAIGSIVGCAIAGQAAIGAMVDTESGQGRYLGVSVMPSTGVIYGIVIMFTLQREVTAASAPGIFGIGLLAGIALLYAGILQGRACASAIQAMKVKPEIFGLSLAPAAIVEGFTVFVFVFALVLAGDIPT
;
A
#
# COMPACT_ATOMS: atom_id res chain seq x y z
N MET A 1 8.86 27.23 17.85
CA MET A 1 7.58 26.49 17.77
C MET A 1 7.14 26.32 16.31
N ASN A 2 7.17 27.35 15.49
CA ASN A 2 6.79 27.26 14.07
C ASN A 2 7.70 26.33 13.25
N GLU A 3 9.00 26.29 13.51
CA GLU A 3 9.93 25.42 12.79
C GLU A 3 9.63 23.94 13.00
N LEU A 4 9.28 23.54 14.23
CA LEU A 4 8.89 22.15 14.51
C LEU A 4 7.59 21.77 13.78
N VAL A 5 6.61 22.66 13.76
CA VAL A 5 5.34 22.43 13.06
C VAL A 5 5.56 22.27 11.56
N VAL A 6 6.41 23.12 10.98
CA VAL A 6 6.79 23.03 9.56
C VAL A 6 7.54 21.72 9.28
N ALA A 7 8.48 21.32 10.13
CA ALA A 7 9.20 20.05 9.99
C ALA A 7 8.25 18.83 10.03
N LEU A 8 7.23 18.85 10.90
CA LEU A 8 6.19 17.82 10.93
C LEU A 8 5.39 17.78 9.63
N GLY A 9 5.07 18.93 9.04
CA GLY A 9 4.40 19.00 7.73
C GLY A 9 5.20 18.29 6.63
N TRP A 10 6.50 18.56 6.52
CA TRP A 10 7.38 17.84 5.59
C TRP A 10 7.45 16.35 5.86
N THR A 11 7.50 15.95 7.13
CA THR A 11 7.47 14.54 7.52
C THR A 11 6.18 13.86 7.08
N GLY A 12 5.04 14.51 7.24
CA GLY A 12 3.75 14.00 6.78
C GLY A 12 3.67 13.91 5.26
N MET A 13 4.14 14.94 4.55
CA MET A 13 4.14 14.95 3.08
C MET A 13 4.86 13.73 2.50
N PHE A 14 6.07 13.40 2.99
CA PHE A 14 6.81 12.22 2.55
C PHE A 14 6.32 10.93 3.20
N GLY A 15 5.67 11.01 4.37
CA GLY A 15 5.24 9.85 5.15
C GLY A 15 4.30 8.93 4.40
N ALA A 16 3.36 9.46 3.62
CA ALA A 16 2.45 8.67 2.81
C ALA A 16 3.19 7.76 1.81
N LEU A 17 4.15 8.33 1.08
CA LEU A 17 4.99 7.58 0.14
C LEU A 17 5.91 6.60 0.86
N ALA A 18 6.64 7.03 1.87
CA ALA A 18 7.63 6.21 2.56
C ALA A 18 7.00 4.97 3.21
N LEU A 19 5.92 5.16 3.96
CA LEU A 19 5.21 4.06 4.63
C LEU A 19 4.49 3.15 3.64
N GLY A 20 3.86 3.70 2.59
CA GLY A 20 3.26 2.93 1.51
C GLY A 20 4.29 2.08 0.77
N ALA A 21 5.48 2.63 0.51
CA ALA A 21 6.59 1.91 -0.09
C ALA A 21 7.08 0.75 0.79
N ILE A 22 7.26 0.98 2.09
CA ILE A 22 7.65 -0.08 3.04
C ILE A 22 6.60 -1.20 3.04
N GLY A 23 5.31 -0.87 3.10
CA GLY A 23 4.23 -1.86 3.03
C GLY A 23 4.27 -2.69 1.75
N SER A 24 4.46 -2.03 0.60
CA SER A 24 4.58 -2.69 -0.70
C SER A 24 5.82 -3.57 -0.79
N ILE A 25 6.98 -3.11 -0.32
CA ILE A 25 8.23 -3.89 -0.29
C ILE A 25 8.05 -5.17 0.51
N VAL A 26 7.57 -5.05 1.74
CA VAL A 26 7.38 -6.20 2.64
C VAL A 26 6.30 -7.14 2.10
N GLY A 27 5.18 -6.61 1.60
CA GLY A 27 4.09 -7.40 1.03
C GLY A 27 4.52 -8.18 -0.21
N CYS A 28 5.21 -7.53 -1.15
CA CYS A 28 5.75 -8.20 -2.34
C CYS A 28 6.83 -9.22 -2.00
N ALA A 29 7.65 -8.96 -0.98
CA ALA A 29 8.66 -9.93 -0.54
C ALA A 29 8.01 -11.20 0.03
N ILE A 30 6.96 -11.06 0.88
CA ILE A 30 6.22 -12.20 1.44
C ILE A 30 5.55 -13.02 0.33
N ALA A 31 4.82 -12.37 -0.57
CA ALA A 31 4.13 -13.03 -1.67
C ALA A 31 5.11 -13.62 -2.70
N GLY A 32 6.23 -12.92 -2.97
CA GLY A 32 7.27 -13.37 -3.87
C GLY A 32 7.97 -14.65 -3.40
N GLN A 33 8.26 -14.76 -2.09
CA GLN A 33 8.82 -15.99 -1.51
C GLN A 33 7.86 -17.18 -1.70
N ALA A 34 6.55 -16.97 -1.48
CA ALA A 34 5.55 -17.99 -1.72
C ALA A 34 5.47 -18.38 -3.22
N ALA A 35 5.58 -17.38 -4.12
CA ALA A 35 5.57 -17.62 -5.56
C ALA A 35 6.76 -18.46 -6.00
N ILE A 36 7.98 -18.14 -5.53
CA ILE A 36 9.19 -18.92 -5.82
C ILE A 36 9.04 -20.36 -5.36
N GLY A 37 8.57 -20.57 -4.12
CA GLY A 37 8.34 -21.92 -3.58
C GLY A 37 7.29 -22.70 -4.39
N ALA A 38 6.23 -22.03 -4.85
CA ALA A 38 5.22 -22.68 -5.70
C ALA A 38 5.79 -23.07 -7.09
N MET A 39 6.62 -22.20 -7.68
CA MET A 39 7.25 -22.46 -9.00
C MET A 39 8.23 -23.63 -8.99
N VAL A 40 8.91 -23.88 -7.87
CA VAL A 40 9.81 -25.05 -7.72
C VAL A 40 9.04 -26.36 -7.73
N ASP A 41 7.83 -26.36 -7.19
CA ASP A 41 7.03 -27.56 -7.01
C ASP A 41 6.02 -27.83 -8.16
N THR A 42 5.94 -26.92 -9.15
CA THR A 42 4.96 -27.01 -10.24
C THR A 42 5.61 -26.73 -11.60
N GLU A 43 5.23 -27.52 -12.62
CA GLU A 43 5.71 -27.34 -13.99
C GLU A 43 4.93 -26.28 -14.78
N SER A 44 3.76 -25.85 -14.28
CA SER A 44 2.85 -24.92 -14.95
C SER A 44 2.27 -23.89 -13.99
N GLY A 45 1.70 -22.81 -14.55
CA GLY A 45 1.04 -21.77 -13.75
C GLY A 45 1.97 -20.69 -13.18
N GLN A 46 3.26 -20.72 -13.51
CA GLN A 46 4.29 -19.81 -12.97
C GLN A 46 3.94 -18.34 -13.13
N GLY A 47 3.38 -17.93 -14.27
CA GLY A 47 2.95 -16.56 -14.50
C GLY A 47 1.84 -16.08 -13.54
N ARG A 48 0.96 -16.99 -13.08
CA ARG A 48 -0.08 -16.67 -12.09
C ARG A 48 0.52 -16.42 -10.72
N TYR A 49 1.49 -17.24 -10.29
CA TYR A 49 2.18 -17.04 -9.00
C TYR A 49 2.91 -15.72 -8.97
N LEU A 50 3.64 -15.39 -10.06
CA LEU A 50 4.34 -14.13 -10.18
C LEU A 50 3.37 -12.95 -10.22
N GLY A 51 2.30 -13.01 -11.02
CA GLY A 51 1.29 -11.96 -11.11
C GLY A 51 0.63 -11.65 -9.75
N VAL A 52 0.32 -12.68 -8.96
CA VAL A 52 -0.24 -12.51 -7.61
C VAL A 52 0.78 -11.90 -6.64
N SER A 53 2.06 -12.23 -6.78
CA SER A 53 3.11 -11.76 -5.87
C SER A 53 3.38 -10.26 -5.96
N VAL A 54 3.02 -9.61 -7.06
CA VAL A 54 3.22 -8.16 -7.24
C VAL A 54 2.01 -7.31 -6.86
N MET A 55 0.86 -7.91 -6.51
CA MET A 55 -0.33 -7.17 -6.11
C MET A 55 -0.11 -6.16 -4.97
N PRO A 56 0.72 -6.44 -3.93
CA PRO A 56 0.94 -5.48 -2.85
C PRO A 56 1.69 -4.21 -3.25
N SER A 57 2.11 -4.07 -4.51
CA SER A 57 2.81 -2.88 -5.00
C SER A 57 1.92 -1.64 -5.16
N THR A 58 0.60 -1.76 -5.11
CA THR A 58 -0.35 -0.64 -5.26
C THR A 58 -0.20 0.40 -4.16
N GLY A 59 0.18 0.01 -2.94
CA GLY A 59 0.37 0.92 -1.82
C GLY A 59 1.40 2.03 -2.07
N VAL A 60 2.49 1.74 -2.78
CA VAL A 60 3.47 2.78 -3.13
C VAL A 60 2.90 3.77 -4.16
N ILE A 61 2.08 3.30 -5.10
CA ILE A 61 1.44 4.17 -6.10
C ILE A 61 0.47 5.15 -5.42
N TYR A 62 -0.37 4.66 -4.51
CA TYR A 62 -1.25 5.52 -3.72
C TYR A 62 -0.47 6.52 -2.87
N GLY A 63 0.62 6.08 -2.24
CA GLY A 63 1.52 6.95 -1.47
C GLY A 63 2.13 8.07 -2.30
N ILE A 64 2.54 7.80 -3.54
CA ILE A 64 3.05 8.81 -4.49
C ILE A 64 1.97 9.86 -4.79
N VAL A 65 0.76 9.42 -5.12
CA VAL A 65 -0.33 10.35 -5.47
C VAL A 65 -0.75 11.21 -4.27
N ILE A 66 -0.85 10.60 -3.07
CA ILE A 66 -1.13 11.36 -1.83
C ILE A 66 -0.02 12.39 -1.58
N MET A 67 1.25 12.00 -1.70
CA MET A 67 2.38 12.92 -1.54
C MET A 67 2.27 14.11 -2.49
N PHE A 68 2.01 13.90 -3.78
CA PHE A 68 1.83 14.98 -4.75
C PHE A 68 0.61 15.84 -4.44
N THR A 69 -0.48 15.25 -3.96
CA THR A 69 -1.68 16.01 -3.59
C THR A 69 -1.43 16.90 -2.36
N LEU A 70 -0.57 16.45 -1.44
CA LEU A 70 -0.16 17.22 -0.26
C LEU A 70 0.93 18.27 -0.58
N GLN A 71 1.49 18.26 -1.80
CA GLN A 71 2.57 19.17 -2.20
C GLN A 71 2.05 20.61 -2.36
N ARG A 72 2.29 21.40 -1.34
CA ARG A 72 1.97 22.84 -1.26
C ARG A 72 2.96 23.52 -0.34
N GLU A 73 2.86 24.86 -0.19
CA GLU A 73 3.66 25.57 0.78
C GLU A 73 3.37 25.09 2.21
N VAL A 74 4.43 24.68 2.90
CA VAL A 74 4.30 24.16 4.28
C VAL A 74 4.43 25.33 5.25
N THR A 75 3.28 25.82 5.72
CA THR A 75 3.14 26.89 6.69
C THR A 75 2.68 26.36 8.04
N ALA A 76 2.66 27.21 9.06
CA ALA A 76 2.10 26.83 10.37
C ALA A 76 0.59 26.47 10.29
N ALA A 77 -0.12 27.00 9.29
CA ALA A 77 -1.53 26.72 9.07
C ALA A 77 -1.77 25.39 8.31
N SER A 78 -0.96 25.10 7.28
CA SER A 78 -1.12 23.90 6.44
C SER A 78 -0.45 22.65 7.03
N ALA A 79 0.66 22.82 7.77
CA ALA A 79 1.47 21.72 8.26
C ALA A 79 0.72 20.68 9.11
N PRO A 80 -0.20 21.03 10.03
CA PRO A 80 -0.95 20.03 10.80
C PRO A 80 -1.80 19.11 9.93
N GLY A 81 -2.47 19.66 8.92
CA GLY A 81 -3.26 18.89 7.97
C GLY A 81 -2.40 17.96 7.10
N ILE A 82 -1.30 18.50 6.56
CA ILE A 82 -0.32 17.73 5.77
C ILE A 82 0.24 16.57 6.60
N PHE A 83 0.66 16.84 7.85
CA PHE A 83 1.20 15.83 8.75
C PHE A 83 0.17 14.74 9.06
N GLY A 84 -1.04 15.14 9.49
CA GLY A 84 -2.08 14.20 9.88
C GLY A 84 -2.50 13.28 8.74
N ILE A 85 -2.83 13.85 7.58
CA ILE A 85 -3.27 13.07 6.41
C ILE A 85 -2.13 12.17 5.91
N GLY A 86 -0.94 12.73 5.72
CA GLY A 86 0.18 11.96 5.16
C GLY A 86 0.63 10.82 6.06
N LEU A 87 0.75 11.07 7.36
CA LEU A 87 1.15 10.05 8.32
C LEU A 87 0.10 8.94 8.48
N LEU A 88 -1.16 9.31 8.70
CA LEU A 88 -2.22 8.32 8.93
C LEU A 88 -2.54 7.51 7.67
N ALA A 89 -2.60 8.15 6.51
CA ALA A 89 -2.71 7.43 5.24
C ALA A 89 -1.51 6.50 5.02
N GLY A 90 -0.29 6.98 5.28
CA GLY A 90 0.92 6.19 5.17
C GLY A 90 0.91 4.95 6.07
N ILE A 91 0.48 5.08 7.34
CA ILE A 91 0.34 3.95 8.27
C ILE A 91 -0.68 2.93 7.73
N ALA A 92 -1.81 3.40 7.21
CA ALA A 92 -2.82 2.52 6.65
C ALA A 92 -2.28 1.77 5.41
N LEU A 93 -1.58 2.47 4.50
CA LEU A 93 -0.94 1.85 3.33
C LEU A 93 0.14 0.83 3.73
N LEU A 94 0.92 1.11 4.78
CA LEU A 94 1.92 0.19 5.32
C LEU A 94 1.29 -1.14 5.74
N TYR A 95 0.28 -1.09 6.60
CA TYR A 95 -0.40 -2.30 7.08
C TYR A 95 -1.15 -3.01 5.96
N ALA A 96 -1.83 -2.28 5.09
CA ALA A 96 -2.54 -2.83 3.95
C ALA A 96 -1.60 -3.64 3.04
N GLY A 97 -0.44 -3.08 2.67
CA GLY A 97 0.54 -3.77 1.83
C GLY A 97 1.05 -5.07 2.46
N ILE A 98 1.39 -5.05 3.75
CA ILE A 98 1.84 -6.25 4.49
C ILE A 98 0.75 -7.33 4.54
N LEU A 99 -0.47 -6.95 4.90
CA LEU A 99 -1.60 -7.89 5.03
C LEU A 99 -2.03 -8.43 3.66
N GLN A 100 -2.03 -7.60 2.63
CA GLN A 100 -2.29 -8.04 1.27
C GLN A 100 -1.22 -9.03 0.79
N GLY A 101 0.06 -8.80 1.10
CA GLY A 101 1.14 -9.73 0.79
C GLY A 101 0.95 -11.11 1.43
N ARG A 102 0.47 -11.15 2.68
CA ARG A 102 0.13 -12.41 3.38
C ARG A 102 -1.07 -13.10 2.72
N ALA A 103 -2.10 -12.36 2.34
CA ALA A 103 -3.26 -12.91 1.64
C ALA A 103 -2.85 -13.48 0.27
N CYS A 104 -2.00 -12.77 -0.48
CA CYS A 104 -1.44 -13.23 -1.74
C CYS A 104 -0.60 -14.49 -1.58
N ALA A 105 0.26 -14.57 -0.54
CA ALA A 105 1.04 -15.76 -0.25
C ALA A 105 0.14 -16.97 0.02
N SER A 106 -0.92 -16.80 0.80
CA SER A 106 -1.91 -17.86 1.06
C SER A 106 -2.65 -18.27 -0.22
N ALA A 107 -3.02 -17.32 -1.07
CA ALA A 107 -3.66 -17.58 -2.35
C ALA A 107 -2.74 -18.39 -3.29
N ILE A 108 -1.44 -18.06 -3.35
CA ILE A 108 -0.43 -18.80 -4.12
C ILE A 108 -0.34 -20.25 -3.64
N GLN A 109 -0.29 -20.49 -2.34
CA GLN A 109 -0.25 -21.86 -1.81
C GLN A 109 -1.55 -22.64 -2.10
N ALA A 110 -2.69 -21.98 -2.03
CA ALA A 110 -3.98 -22.59 -2.32
C ALA A 110 -4.09 -23.00 -3.81
N MET A 111 -3.74 -22.09 -4.73
CA MET A 111 -3.80 -22.38 -6.17
C MET A 111 -2.73 -23.34 -6.66
N LYS A 112 -1.60 -23.49 -5.93
CA LYS A 112 -0.61 -24.53 -6.18
C LYS A 112 -1.19 -25.92 -6.02
N VAL A 113 -2.00 -26.13 -4.95
CA VAL A 113 -2.65 -27.42 -4.65
C VAL A 113 -3.91 -27.61 -5.49
N LYS A 114 -4.67 -26.54 -5.71
CA LYS A 114 -5.98 -26.56 -6.36
C LYS A 114 -6.12 -25.40 -7.37
N PRO A 115 -5.59 -25.56 -8.59
CA PRO A 115 -5.52 -24.47 -9.59
C PRO A 115 -6.87 -23.86 -9.98
N GLU A 116 -7.97 -24.62 -9.87
CA GLU A 116 -9.32 -24.19 -10.21
C GLU A 116 -9.88 -23.13 -9.28
N ILE A 117 -9.35 -22.97 -8.06
CA ILE A 117 -9.79 -21.94 -7.11
C ILE A 117 -9.05 -20.62 -7.27
N PHE A 118 -8.24 -20.44 -8.32
CA PHE A 118 -7.42 -19.23 -8.54
C PHE A 118 -8.20 -17.94 -8.26
N GLY A 119 -9.34 -17.73 -8.91
CA GLY A 119 -10.13 -16.50 -8.73
C GLY A 119 -10.65 -16.32 -7.30
N LEU A 120 -11.14 -17.39 -6.69
CA LEU A 120 -11.67 -17.35 -5.33
C LEU A 120 -10.58 -17.13 -4.29
N SER A 121 -9.40 -17.67 -4.50
CA SER A 121 -8.27 -17.52 -3.57
C SER A 121 -7.76 -16.07 -3.48
N LEU A 122 -8.04 -15.24 -4.49
CA LEU A 122 -7.66 -13.82 -4.51
C LEU A 122 -8.65 -12.91 -3.77
N ALA A 123 -9.85 -13.39 -3.44
CA ALA A 123 -10.87 -12.56 -2.81
C ALA A 123 -10.40 -11.86 -1.52
N PRO A 124 -9.67 -12.49 -0.59
CA PRO A 124 -9.14 -11.78 0.59
C PRO A 124 -8.18 -10.64 0.24
N ALA A 125 -7.30 -10.84 -0.74
CA ALA A 125 -6.37 -9.80 -1.19
C ALA A 125 -7.11 -8.63 -1.86
N ALA A 126 -8.14 -8.93 -2.65
CA ALA A 126 -8.98 -7.91 -3.30
C ALA A 126 -9.79 -7.09 -2.27
N ILE A 127 -10.26 -7.71 -1.18
CA ILE A 127 -10.95 -7.01 -0.10
C ILE A 127 -10.00 -6.02 0.60
N VAL A 128 -8.76 -6.44 0.91
CA VAL A 128 -7.75 -5.54 1.47
C VAL A 128 -7.49 -4.36 0.54
N GLU A 129 -7.34 -4.62 -0.76
CA GLU A 129 -7.18 -3.57 -1.77
C GLU A 129 -8.36 -2.60 -1.79
N GLY A 130 -9.60 -3.10 -1.73
CA GLY A 130 -10.80 -2.26 -1.67
C GLY A 130 -10.78 -1.27 -0.50
N PHE A 131 -10.40 -1.72 0.70
CA PHE A 131 -10.24 -0.83 1.85
C PHE A 131 -9.10 0.16 1.67
N THR A 132 -8.02 -0.25 1.03
CA THR A 132 -6.88 0.63 0.72
C THR A 132 -7.29 1.76 -0.23
N VAL A 133 -8.13 1.46 -1.23
CA VAL A 133 -8.70 2.47 -2.14
C VAL A 133 -9.54 3.51 -1.37
N PHE A 134 -10.33 3.10 -0.36
CA PHE A 134 -11.07 4.05 0.45
C PHE A 134 -10.13 5.00 1.22
N VAL A 135 -9.07 4.48 1.85
CA VAL A 135 -8.06 5.33 2.51
C VAL A 135 -7.47 6.33 1.53
N PHE A 136 -7.10 5.86 0.34
CA PHE A 136 -6.54 6.69 -0.71
C PHE A 136 -7.50 7.81 -1.13
N VAL A 137 -8.74 7.49 -1.49
CA VAL A 137 -9.73 8.45 -1.97
C VAL A 137 -10.04 9.50 -0.89
N PHE A 138 -10.27 9.08 0.36
CA PHE A 138 -10.58 10.02 1.43
C PHE A 138 -9.37 10.88 1.83
N ALA A 139 -8.15 10.39 1.70
CA ALA A 139 -6.95 11.21 1.88
C ALA A 139 -6.89 12.34 0.83
N LEU A 140 -7.24 12.06 -0.44
CA LEU A 140 -7.32 13.09 -1.49
C LEU A 140 -8.41 14.13 -1.21
N VAL A 141 -9.59 13.69 -0.77
CA VAL A 141 -10.70 14.59 -0.42
C VAL A 141 -10.27 15.53 0.71
N LEU A 142 -9.74 15.00 1.81
CA LEU A 142 -9.31 15.80 2.96
C LEU A 142 -8.13 16.72 2.64
N ALA A 143 -7.26 16.33 1.73
CA ALA A 143 -6.16 17.18 1.29
C ALA A 143 -6.65 18.47 0.59
N GLY A 144 -7.84 18.43 -0.02
CA GLY A 144 -8.48 19.61 -0.61
C GLY A 144 -8.90 20.66 0.41
N ASP A 145 -9.14 20.29 1.65
CA ASP A 145 -9.59 21.18 2.72
C ASP A 145 -8.44 21.82 3.52
N ILE A 146 -7.18 21.45 3.22
CA ILE A 146 -6.01 22.04 3.89
C ILE A 146 -5.86 23.50 3.44
N PRO A 147 -5.67 24.47 4.36
CA PRO A 147 -5.39 25.85 4.01
C PRO A 147 -4.18 26.01 3.07
N THR A 148 -4.32 26.90 2.11
CA THR A 148 -3.24 27.29 1.16
C THR A 148 -2.38 28.40 1.72
#